data_598df225d67e19ec41ebad8cbfd78700
#
_entry.id   598df225d67e19ec41ebad8cbfd78700
#
_cell.length_a   1.000
_cell.length_b   1.000
_cell.length_c   1.000
_cell.angle_alpha   90.00
_cell.angle_beta   90.00
_cell.angle_gamma   90.00
#
_symmetry.space_group_name_H-M   'P 1'
#
loop_
_entity.id
_entity.type
_entity.pdbx_description
1 polymer ?
#
loop_
_entity_poly.entity_id
_entity_poly.type
_entity_poly.pdbx_seq_one_letter_code
_entity_poly.pdbx_strand_id
1 'polypeptide(L)'
;MSMITLKFDIDKYEKVKEYYSPYFKDETGDYLDFVSEVNGVTIKGYASKKTRRSVVFSGDNAEEEILIWQSLALAESSKKQSIEKLHIVDFGEQIGSDEVGVGDFYLPMIVVASYINSHQYQRLKELGITDSKKMSDTKIRELGPTLIKEFEFSKLTLSNEKYNEMIEKGENINSLKAKMHNRALNNLHEKYIDVIAIYVDQFVSEEKYYSYLSKKDEPILKGISFKTKGESRFPSVALASVIARYAFLLEKDKLDEKYGLDFPFGAGKKADEFKKVLLDKVGPDEFNKLVKKNFKNYFK
;
A
#
# COMPACT_ATOMS: atom_id res chain seq x y z
N MET A 1 17.41 -27.83 4.23
CA MET A 1 16.25 -27.81 5.13
C MET A 1 16.27 -26.53 5.92
N SER A 2 15.37 -25.62 5.66
CA SER A 2 15.20 -24.42 6.50
C SER A 2 14.41 -24.77 7.76
N MET A 3 14.76 -24.14 8.87
CA MET A 3 14.06 -24.26 10.15
C MET A 3 13.79 -22.87 10.70
N ILE A 4 12.51 -22.53 10.86
CA ILE A 4 12.08 -21.20 11.27
C ILE A 4 11.19 -21.30 12.48
N THR A 5 11.41 -20.42 13.46
CA THR A 5 10.64 -20.38 14.70
C THR A 5 9.86 -19.08 14.79
N LEU A 6 8.55 -19.16 14.94
CA LEU A 6 7.68 -18.04 15.24
C LEU A 6 7.22 -18.09 16.70
N LYS A 7 7.04 -16.91 17.33
CA LYS A 7 6.52 -16.77 18.69
C LYS A 7 5.18 -16.08 18.65
N PHE A 8 4.25 -16.59 19.46
CA PHE A 8 2.87 -16.12 19.54
C PHE A 8 2.46 -15.87 20.98
N ASP A 9 1.52 -14.96 21.21
CA ASP A 9 0.70 -14.97 22.44
C ASP A 9 -0.23 -16.19 22.43
N ILE A 10 -0.86 -16.47 23.56
CA ILE A 10 -1.67 -17.68 23.73
C ILE A 10 -2.82 -17.76 22.73
N ASP A 11 -3.57 -16.66 22.55
CA ASP A 11 -4.76 -16.64 21.70
C ASP A 11 -4.42 -16.89 20.21
N LYS A 12 -3.31 -16.32 19.76
CA LYS A 12 -2.82 -16.52 18.39
C LYS A 12 -2.22 -17.90 18.19
N TYR A 13 -1.53 -18.42 19.20
CA TYR A 13 -1.01 -19.79 19.18
C TYR A 13 -2.13 -20.82 19.05
N GLU A 14 -3.23 -20.66 19.79
CA GLU A 14 -4.38 -21.57 19.68
C GLU A 14 -5.00 -21.54 18.27
N LYS A 15 -5.05 -20.39 17.61
CA LYS A 15 -5.46 -20.31 16.21
C LYS A 15 -4.54 -21.05 15.25
N VAL A 16 -3.21 -20.98 15.47
CA VAL A 16 -2.25 -21.77 14.70
C VAL A 16 -2.47 -23.26 14.93
N LYS A 17 -2.64 -23.67 16.17
CA LYS A 17 -2.89 -25.05 16.54
C LYS A 17 -4.20 -25.57 15.94
N GLU A 18 -5.28 -24.80 16.02
CA GLU A 18 -6.58 -25.14 15.40
C GLU A 18 -6.47 -25.32 13.89
N TYR A 19 -5.77 -24.42 13.21
CA TYR A 19 -5.56 -24.48 11.77
C TYR A 19 -4.87 -25.78 11.33
N TYR A 20 -3.86 -26.24 12.09
CA TYR A 20 -3.13 -27.47 11.76
C TYR A 20 -3.75 -28.73 12.37
N SER A 21 -4.82 -28.62 13.15
CA SER A 21 -5.44 -29.76 13.84
C SER A 21 -5.85 -30.93 12.91
N PRO A 22 -6.31 -30.71 11.64
CA PRO A 22 -6.61 -31.81 10.72
C PRO A 22 -5.40 -32.65 10.31
N TYR A 23 -4.18 -32.13 10.55
CA TYR A 23 -2.90 -32.73 10.13
C TYR A 23 -2.03 -33.19 11.28
N PHE A 24 -2.61 -33.32 12.50
CA PHE A 24 -1.86 -33.75 13.69
C PHE A 24 -1.30 -35.16 13.54
N LYS A 25 -0.09 -35.33 14.06
CA LYS A 25 0.60 -36.62 14.16
C LYS A 25 0.82 -36.99 15.64
N ASP A 26 0.82 -38.27 15.91
CA ASP A 26 1.10 -38.80 17.25
C ASP A 26 2.63 -38.78 17.52
N GLU A 27 3.13 -37.60 17.87
CA GLU A 27 4.48 -37.42 18.39
C GLU A 27 4.42 -36.83 19.81
N THR A 28 5.21 -37.37 20.72
CA THR A 28 5.32 -36.90 22.09
C THR A 28 6.73 -36.41 22.38
N GLY A 29 6.87 -35.37 23.18
CA GLY A 29 8.17 -34.81 23.60
C GLY A 29 8.00 -33.79 24.70
N ASP A 30 9.09 -33.48 25.39
CA ASP A 30 9.11 -32.48 26.46
C ASP A 30 8.67 -31.11 25.89
N TYR A 31 7.61 -30.55 26.48
CA TYR A 31 7.00 -29.28 26.06
C TYR A 31 6.39 -29.26 24.65
N LEU A 32 6.37 -30.37 23.92
CA LEU A 32 5.73 -30.51 22.63
C LEU A 32 4.21 -30.58 22.84
N ASP A 33 3.48 -29.68 22.17
CA ASP A 33 2.03 -29.55 22.30
C ASP A 33 1.30 -30.17 21.10
N PHE A 34 1.85 -29.96 19.90
CA PHE A 34 1.35 -30.61 18.68
C PHE A 34 2.44 -30.76 17.62
N VAL A 35 2.27 -31.73 16.76
CA VAL A 35 3.06 -31.91 15.51
C VAL A 35 2.10 -32.07 14.36
N SER A 36 2.42 -31.40 13.25
CA SER A 36 1.67 -31.53 11.99
C SER A 36 2.64 -31.63 10.81
N GLU A 37 2.17 -32.20 9.71
CA GLU A 37 2.92 -32.23 8.46
C GLU A 37 2.03 -31.81 7.30
N VAL A 38 2.38 -30.70 6.64
CA VAL A 38 1.64 -30.12 5.52
C VAL A 38 2.62 -29.71 4.44
N ASN A 39 2.37 -30.09 3.18
CA ASN A 39 3.17 -29.71 2.00
C ASN A 39 4.67 -29.96 2.15
N GLY A 40 5.09 -31.01 2.86
CA GLY A 40 6.51 -31.29 3.11
C GLY A 40 7.14 -30.42 4.21
N VAL A 41 6.34 -29.70 4.97
CA VAL A 41 6.74 -28.92 6.13
C VAL A 41 6.27 -29.62 7.40
N THR A 42 7.20 -29.87 8.33
CA THR A 42 6.90 -30.32 9.69
C THR A 42 6.71 -29.11 10.58
N ILE A 43 5.56 -29.02 11.24
CA ILE A 43 5.16 -27.92 12.13
C ILE A 43 5.09 -28.47 13.56
N LYS A 44 5.92 -27.95 14.47
CA LYS A 44 5.96 -28.36 15.88
C LYS A 44 5.60 -27.19 16.79
N GLY A 45 4.50 -27.32 17.52
CA GLY A 45 4.07 -26.37 18.53
C GLY A 45 4.61 -26.72 19.91
N TYR A 46 5.15 -25.74 20.63
CA TYR A 46 5.71 -25.90 21.96
C TYR A 46 4.96 -25.03 22.96
N ALA A 47 4.35 -25.68 23.97
CA ALA A 47 3.68 -25.04 25.09
C ALA A 47 4.67 -24.86 26.25
N SER A 48 5.03 -23.63 26.57
CA SER A 48 5.78 -23.33 27.79
C SER A 48 4.87 -22.74 28.88
N LYS A 49 5.29 -22.79 30.15
CA LYS A 49 4.58 -22.13 31.26
C LYS A 49 4.58 -20.59 31.17
N LYS A 50 5.22 -20.02 30.15
CA LYS A 50 5.31 -18.57 29.89
C LYS A 50 4.15 -18.10 29.00
N THR A 51 3.90 -16.81 29.03
CA THR A 51 2.84 -16.14 28.23
C THR A 51 3.04 -16.20 26.72
N ARG A 52 4.23 -16.63 26.26
CA ARG A 52 4.59 -16.78 24.84
C ARG A 52 4.85 -18.22 24.51
N ARG A 53 4.28 -18.69 23.40
CA ARG A 53 4.44 -20.05 22.86
C ARG A 53 5.18 -19.99 21.53
N SER A 54 5.85 -21.07 21.16
CA SER A 54 6.65 -21.12 19.91
C SER A 54 6.09 -22.18 18.98
N VAL A 55 6.13 -21.89 17.68
CA VAL A 55 5.87 -22.86 16.62
C VAL A 55 7.09 -22.90 15.71
N VAL A 56 7.61 -24.10 15.46
CA VAL A 56 8.77 -24.36 14.60
C VAL A 56 8.28 -24.97 13.32
N PHE A 57 8.67 -24.39 12.20
CA PHE A 57 8.42 -24.86 10.85
C PHE A 57 9.74 -25.37 10.26
N SER A 58 9.77 -26.62 9.77
CA SER A 58 10.96 -27.22 9.21
C SER A 58 10.66 -28.02 7.95
N GLY A 59 11.46 -27.84 6.91
CA GLY A 59 11.29 -28.43 5.60
C GLY A 59 11.72 -27.48 4.48
N ASP A 60 11.69 -27.96 3.24
CA ASP A 60 12.13 -27.15 2.10
C ASP A 60 11.15 -26.00 1.80
N ASN A 61 9.86 -26.19 2.10
CA ASN A 61 8.79 -25.19 1.90
C ASN A 61 8.45 -24.41 3.20
N ALA A 62 9.28 -24.50 4.25
CA ALA A 62 9.00 -23.85 5.53
C ALA A 62 8.88 -22.32 5.42
N GLU A 63 9.61 -21.70 4.52
CA GLU A 63 9.55 -20.26 4.26
C GLU A 63 8.21 -19.82 3.66
N GLU A 64 7.62 -20.65 2.83
CA GLU A 64 6.29 -20.37 2.27
C GLU A 64 5.19 -20.56 3.32
N GLU A 65 5.27 -21.62 4.10
CA GLU A 65 4.27 -21.97 5.11
C GLU A 65 4.19 -20.92 6.23
N ILE A 66 5.29 -20.33 6.65
CA ILE A 66 5.29 -19.30 7.70
C ILE A 66 4.64 -17.98 7.28
N LEU A 67 4.49 -17.71 5.98
CA LEU A 67 3.92 -16.45 5.50
C LEU A 67 2.50 -16.23 6.01
N ILE A 68 1.73 -17.31 6.17
CA ILE A 68 0.37 -17.29 6.75
C ILE A 68 0.40 -16.70 8.16
N TRP A 69 1.47 -16.94 8.92
CA TRP A 69 1.57 -16.65 10.34
C TRP A 69 2.46 -15.46 10.71
N GLN A 70 3.30 -14.99 9.80
CA GLN A 70 4.24 -13.89 10.10
C GLN A 70 3.55 -12.63 10.62
N SER A 71 2.36 -12.31 10.12
CA SER A 71 1.59 -11.14 10.55
C SER A 71 1.01 -11.29 11.95
N LEU A 72 0.83 -12.53 12.43
CA LEU A 72 0.29 -12.87 13.74
C LEU A 72 1.37 -13.12 14.80
N ALA A 73 2.60 -13.43 14.37
CA ALA A 73 3.72 -13.68 15.27
C ALA A 73 4.13 -12.39 16.01
N LEU A 74 4.65 -12.58 17.22
CA LEU A 74 5.23 -11.50 18.01
C LEU A 74 6.56 -11.10 17.40
N ALA A 75 6.78 -9.80 17.18
CA ALA A 75 8.07 -9.29 16.72
C ALA A 75 9.17 -9.64 17.76
N GLU A 76 10.23 -10.32 17.34
CA GLU A 76 11.41 -10.46 18.18
C GLU A 76 12.15 -9.12 18.24
N SER A 77 12.50 -8.69 19.44
CA SER A 77 13.37 -7.54 19.66
C SER A 77 14.77 -7.87 19.09
N SER A 78 15.05 -7.27 17.97
CA SER A 78 16.35 -6.94 17.38
C SER A 78 17.55 -7.87 17.58
N LYS A 79 17.93 -8.56 16.51
CA LYS A 79 19.30 -8.51 15.98
C LYS A 79 19.20 -8.10 14.51
N LYS A 80 19.94 -7.04 14.14
CA LYS A 80 20.10 -6.59 12.76
C LYS A 80 20.52 -7.78 11.89
N GLN A 81 19.56 -8.40 11.21
CA GLN A 81 19.82 -9.21 10.05
C GLN A 81 19.49 -8.37 8.82
N SER A 82 20.38 -8.44 7.86
CA SER A 82 20.29 -7.83 6.53
C SER A 82 18.84 -7.75 6.04
N ILE A 83 18.48 -6.61 5.52
CA ILE A 83 17.17 -6.35 4.88
C ILE A 83 17.03 -7.38 3.76
N GLU A 84 16.42 -8.52 4.07
CA GLU A 84 15.95 -9.44 3.05
C GLU A 84 14.91 -8.71 2.19
N LYS A 85 15.10 -8.85 0.88
CA LYS A 85 14.16 -8.33 -0.12
C LYS A 85 12.76 -8.81 0.25
N LEU A 86 11.90 -7.90 0.67
CA LEU A 86 10.47 -8.16 0.83
C LEU A 86 9.94 -8.61 -0.53
N HIS A 87 9.67 -9.91 -0.68
CA HIS A 87 9.01 -10.42 -1.87
C HIS A 87 7.51 -10.16 -1.73
N ILE A 88 6.91 -9.60 -2.76
CA ILE A 88 5.46 -9.54 -2.90
C ILE A 88 4.97 -10.98 -3.00
N VAL A 89 4.02 -11.35 -2.13
CA VAL A 89 3.43 -12.69 -2.05
C VAL A 89 2.02 -12.66 -2.61
N ASP A 90 1.62 -13.76 -3.27
CA ASP A 90 0.25 -13.94 -3.69
C ASP A 90 -0.63 -14.27 -2.47
N PHE A 91 -1.51 -13.34 -2.11
CA PHE A 91 -2.49 -13.49 -1.04
C PHE A 91 -3.91 -13.78 -1.59
N GLY A 92 -4.02 -14.21 -2.84
CA GLY A 92 -5.30 -14.38 -3.53
C GLY A 92 -5.88 -13.05 -4.01
N GLU A 93 -7.21 -12.98 -4.05
CA GLU A 93 -7.91 -11.77 -4.48
C GLU A 93 -7.77 -10.65 -3.46
N GLN A 94 -7.37 -9.47 -3.94
CA GLN A 94 -7.12 -8.32 -3.08
C GLN A 94 -7.36 -7.00 -3.78
N ILE A 95 -7.74 -5.99 -3.00
CA ILE A 95 -7.80 -4.60 -3.42
C ILE A 95 -6.77 -3.81 -2.61
N GLY A 96 -6.02 -2.92 -3.25
CA GLY A 96 -5.04 -2.08 -2.55
C GLY A 96 -5.02 -0.68 -3.12
N SER A 97 -4.63 0.31 -2.32
CA SER A 97 -4.53 1.68 -2.78
C SER A 97 -3.28 2.39 -2.32
N ASP A 98 -2.81 3.32 -3.17
CA ASP A 98 -1.66 4.19 -2.92
C ASP A 98 -1.90 5.57 -3.53
N GLU A 99 -1.08 6.56 -3.16
CA GLU A 99 -1.18 7.92 -3.60
C GLU A 99 0.14 8.52 -4.09
N VAL A 100 0.02 9.61 -4.87
CA VAL A 100 1.13 10.42 -5.35
C VAL A 100 0.76 11.90 -5.36
N GLY A 101 1.75 12.78 -5.41
CA GLY A 101 1.53 14.23 -5.54
C GLY A 101 1.24 14.96 -4.23
N VAL A 102 1.27 14.26 -3.08
CA VAL A 102 1.03 14.84 -1.75
C VAL A 102 2.05 15.93 -1.41
N GLY A 103 3.32 15.71 -1.75
CA GLY A 103 4.44 16.62 -1.50
C GLY A 103 4.76 17.57 -2.65
N ASP A 104 3.93 17.66 -3.67
CA ASP A 104 4.17 18.45 -4.87
C ASP A 104 3.40 19.76 -4.81
N PHE A 105 4.09 20.87 -5.06
CA PHE A 105 3.51 22.21 -4.98
C PHE A 105 2.62 22.54 -6.18
N TYR A 106 3.02 22.10 -7.40
CA TYR A 106 2.33 22.41 -8.66
C TYR A 106 1.44 21.29 -9.18
N LEU A 107 1.73 20.05 -8.83
CA LEU A 107 1.06 18.89 -9.42
C LEU A 107 -0.09 18.41 -8.53
N PRO A 108 -1.15 17.81 -9.12
CA PRO A 108 -2.31 17.35 -8.38
C PRO A 108 -1.98 16.19 -7.45
N MET A 109 -2.85 15.94 -6.49
CA MET A 109 -2.84 14.71 -5.72
C MET A 109 -3.66 13.65 -6.45
N ILE A 110 -3.09 12.46 -6.61
CA ILE A 110 -3.77 11.33 -7.26
C ILE A 110 -3.75 10.14 -6.32
N VAL A 111 -4.92 9.51 -6.15
CA VAL A 111 -5.08 8.25 -5.44
C VAL A 111 -5.56 7.22 -6.44
N VAL A 112 -4.95 6.04 -6.41
CA VAL A 112 -5.37 4.88 -7.19
C VAL A 112 -5.66 3.73 -6.25
N ALA A 113 -6.77 3.04 -6.48
CA ALA A 113 -7.01 1.70 -5.97
C ALA A 113 -6.92 0.72 -7.14
N SER A 114 -6.38 -0.47 -6.91
CA SER A 114 -6.31 -1.55 -7.91
C SER A 114 -6.76 -2.88 -7.34
N TYR A 115 -7.28 -3.74 -8.20
CA TYR A 115 -7.66 -5.11 -7.90
C TYR A 115 -6.66 -6.08 -8.52
N ILE A 116 -6.32 -7.14 -7.78
CA ILE A 116 -5.45 -8.24 -8.23
C ILE A 116 -6.04 -9.57 -7.77
N ASN A 117 -6.03 -10.55 -8.66
CA ASN A 117 -6.21 -11.97 -8.35
C ASN A 117 -4.94 -12.77 -8.65
N SER A 118 -4.91 -14.05 -8.35
CA SER A 118 -3.73 -14.90 -8.52
C SER A 118 -3.21 -14.95 -9.96
N HIS A 119 -4.11 -14.94 -10.96
CA HIS A 119 -3.71 -14.90 -12.37
C HIS A 119 -3.04 -13.58 -12.74
N GLN A 120 -3.61 -12.47 -12.30
CA GLN A 120 -3.07 -11.13 -12.53
C GLN A 120 -1.76 -10.91 -11.76
N TYR A 121 -1.59 -11.56 -10.61
CA TYR A 121 -0.34 -11.53 -9.87
C TYR A 121 0.84 -12.12 -10.67
N GLN A 122 0.64 -13.22 -11.38
CA GLN A 122 1.69 -13.77 -12.26
C GLN A 122 2.02 -12.78 -13.39
N ARG A 123 1.01 -12.16 -13.96
CA ARG A 123 1.22 -11.11 -14.98
C ARG A 123 1.99 -9.91 -14.44
N LEU A 124 1.72 -9.51 -13.21
CA LEU A 124 2.45 -8.42 -12.53
C LEU A 124 3.93 -8.74 -12.36
N LYS A 125 4.27 -9.99 -12.01
CA LYS A 125 5.66 -10.46 -11.93
C LYS A 125 6.37 -10.43 -13.27
N GLU A 126 5.72 -10.88 -14.35
CA GLU A 126 6.27 -10.86 -15.71
C GLU A 126 6.61 -9.42 -16.14
N LEU A 127 5.77 -8.44 -15.76
CA LEU A 127 6.00 -7.02 -16.02
C LEU A 127 7.06 -6.41 -15.10
N GLY A 128 7.60 -7.17 -14.13
CA GLY A 128 8.64 -6.72 -13.21
C GLY A 128 8.15 -5.74 -12.14
N ILE A 129 6.83 -5.71 -11.86
CA ILE A 129 6.24 -4.84 -10.84
C ILE A 129 6.29 -5.56 -9.49
N THR A 130 7.46 -5.56 -8.88
CA THR A 130 7.70 -6.18 -7.57
C THR A 130 8.17 -5.19 -6.50
N ASP A 131 8.58 -3.98 -6.93
CA ASP A 131 9.01 -2.89 -6.05
C ASP A 131 8.90 -1.56 -6.81
N SER A 132 7.74 -0.91 -6.68
CA SER A 132 7.40 0.32 -7.41
C SER A 132 8.38 1.47 -7.15
N LYS A 133 8.98 1.53 -5.95
CA LYS A 133 9.93 2.59 -5.57
C LYS A 133 11.28 2.50 -6.29
N LYS A 134 11.59 1.35 -6.88
CA LYS A 134 12.83 1.16 -7.66
C LYS A 134 12.65 1.37 -9.15
N MET A 135 11.43 1.60 -9.60
CA MET A 135 11.14 1.81 -11.01
C MET A 135 11.43 3.26 -11.41
N SER A 136 12.18 3.45 -12.51
CA SER A 136 12.38 4.78 -13.10
C SER A 136 11.10 5.29 -13.77
N ASP A 137 10.95 6.61 -13.87
CA ASP A 137 9.83 7.23 -14.57
C ASP A 137 9.77 6.77 -16.05
N THR A 138 10.91 6.55 -16.69
CA THR A 138 11.00 5.98 -18.04
C THR A 138 10.33 4.60 -18.10
N LYS A 139 10.66 3.71 -17.16
CA LYS A 139 10.05 2.37 -17.12
C LYS A 139 8.57 2.41 -16.80
N ILE A 140 8.14 3.31 -15.91
CA ILE A 140 6.73 3.53 -15.61
C ILE A 140 5.96 4.01 -16.84
N ARG A 141 6.53 4.91 -17.65
CA ARG A 141 5.94 5.37 -18.93
C ARG A 141 5.82 4.26 -19.95
N GLU A 142 6.81 3.37 -20.06
CA GLU A 142 6.75 2.20 -20.93
C GLU A 142 5.64 1.23 -20.56
N LEU A 143 5.50 0.94 -19.25
CA LEU A 143 4.53 -0.04 -18.75
C LEU A 143 3.11 0.52 -18.60
N GLY A 144 3.00 1.81 -18.33
CA GLY A 144 1.72 2.46 -18.00
C GLY A 144 0.57 2.13 -18.94
N PRO A 145 0.74 2.23 -20.29
CA PRO A 145 -0.32 1.86 -21.24
C PRO A 145 -0.81 0.43 -21.11
N THR A 146 0.11 -0.51 -20.86
CA THR A 146 -0.22 -1.92 -20.61
C THR A 146 -0.99 -2.08 -19.32
N LEU A 147 -0.55 -1.43 -18.24
CA LEU A 147 -1.18 -1.55 -16.93
C LEU A 147 -2.62 -1.03 -16.91
N ILE A 148 -2.87 0.13 -17.50
CA ILE A 148 -4.22 0.70 -17.55
C ILE A 148 -5.17 -0.06 -18.49
N LYS A 149 -4.64 -0.89 -19.39
CA LYS A 149 -5.43 -1.75 -20.28
C LYS A 149 -5.74 -3.12 -19.69
N GLU A 150 -4.78 -3.71 -18.97
CA GLU A 150 -4.85 -5.11 -18.52
C GLU A 150 -5.40 -5.27 -17.11
N PHE A 151 -5.35 -4.22 -16.28
CA PHE A 151 -5.73 -4.32 -14.87
C PHE A 151 -6.91 -3.42 -14.51
N GLU A 152 -7.70 -3.89 -13.54
CA GLU A 152 -8.81 -3.11 -12.99
C GLU A 152 -8.31 -2.14 -11.91
N PHE A 153 -8.70 -0.89 -12.04
CA PHE A 153 -8.34 0.16 -11.09
C PHE A 153 -9.38 1.27 -11.00
N SER A 154 -9.34 2.01 -9.91
CA SER A 154 -10.08 3.26 -9.72
C SER A 154 -9.08 4.39 -9.47
N LYS A 155 -9.10 5.42 -10.32
CA LYS A 155 -8.22 6.60 -10.21
C LYS A 155 -9.04 7.84 -9.84
N LEU A 156 -8.59 8.55 -8.84
CA LEU A 156 -9.12 9.86 -8.44
C LEU A 156 -8.02 10.90 -8.52
N THR A 157 -8.31 12.03 -9.16
CA THR A 157 -7.39 13.16 -9.27
C THR A 157 -8.00 14.38 -8.58
N LEU A 158 -7.30 14.92 -7.60
CA LEU A 158 -7.66 16.16 -6.91
C LEU A 158 -6.80 17.30 -7.48
N SER A 159 -7.40 18.15 -8.29
CA SER A 159 -6.73 19.35 -8.82
C SER A 159 -6.32 20.30 -7.68
N ASN A 160 -5.29 21.13 -7.91
CA ASN A 160 -4.85 22.10 -6.92
C ASN A 160 -5.93 23.13 -6.58
N GLU A 161 -6.74 23.53 -7.55
CA GLU A 161 -7.90 24.40 -7.31
C GLU A 161 -8.88 23.77 -6.31
N LYS A 162 -9.30 22.52 -6.57
CA LYS A 162 -10.20 21.79 -5.68
C LYS A 162 -9.56 21.46 -4.32
N TYR A 163 -8.27 21.15 -4.32
CA TYR A 163 -7.49 20.98 -3.10
C TYR A 163 -7.56 22.23 -2.22
N ASN A 164 -7.31 23.41 -2.81
CA ASN A 164 -7.36 24.69 -2.09
C ASN A 164 -8.74 24.99 -1.51
N GLU A 165 -9.81 24.76 -2.29
CA GLU A 165 -11.18 24.91 -1.79
C GLU A 165 -11.47 24.01 -0.57
N MET A 166 -10.97 22.78 -0.59
CA MET A 166 -11.21 21.86 0.53
C MET A 166 -10.39 22.27 1.78
N ILE A 167 -9.15 22.72 1.59
CA ILE A 167 -8.34 23.26 2.69
C ILE A 167 -9.01 24.52 3.31
N GLU A 168 -9.53 25.41 2.49
CA GLU A 168 -10.27 26.61 2.96
C GLU A 168 -11.54 26.25 3.74
N LYS A 169 -12.16 25.10 3.44
CA LYS A 169 -13.31 24.53 4.19
C LYS A 169 -12.92 23.80 5.48
N GLY A 170 -11.63 23.80 5.85
CA GLY A 170 -11.13 23.19 7.09
C GLY A 170 -10.62 21.75 6.96
N GLU A 171 -10.56 21.21 5.75
CA GLU A 171 -9.89 19.92 5.52
C GLU A 171 -8.38 20.05 5.70
N ASN A 172 -7.73 18.93 5.96
CA ASN A 172 -6.27 18.84 5.96
C ASN A 172 -5.81 17.74 5.00
N ILE A 173 -4.52 17.68 4.71
CA ILE A 173 -3.97 16.75 3.74
C ILE A 173 -4.31 15.28 4.05
N ASN A 174 -4.32 14.90 5.33
CA ASN A 174 -4.63 13.53 5.74
C ASN A 174 -6.13 13.21 5.62
N SER A 175 -7.00 14.18 5.90
CA SER A 175 -8.45 14.00 5.69
C SER A 175 -8.78 13.87 4.20
N LEU A 176 -8.14 14.66 3.34
CA LEU A 176 -8.28 14.53 1.89
C LEU A 176 -7.79 13.17 1.39
N LYS A 177 -6.61 12.71 1.86
CA LYS A 177 -6.12 11.37 1.55
C LYS A 177 -7.12 10.29 1.98
N ALA A 178 -7.58 10.32 3.24
CA ALA A 178 -8.51 9.33 3.76
C ALA A 178 -9.81 9.25 2.92
N LYS A 179 -10.39 10.39 2.57
CA LYS A 179 -11.60 10.47 1.74
C LYS A 179 -11.37 9.91 0.33
N MET A 180 -10.26 10.27 -0.29
CA MET A 180 -9.92 9.77 -1.64
C MET A 180 -9.64 8.27 -1.63
N HIS A 181 -8.88 7.74 -0.65
CA HIS A 181 -8.67 6.29 -0.52
C HIS A 181 -9.99 5.56 -0.30
N ASN A 182 -10.83 6.03 0.62
CA ASN A 182 -12.13 5.43 0.86
C ASN A 182 -12.97 5.36 -0.42
N ARG A 183 -13.04 6.45 -1.19
CA ARG A 183 -13.80 6.49 -2.44
C ARG A 183 -13.22 5.58 -3.51
N ALA A 184 -11.89 5.60 -3.73
CA ALA A 184 -11.25 4.76 -4.73
C ALA A 184 -11.43 3.27 -4.43
N LEU A 185 -11.31 2.89 -3.14
CA LEU A 185 -11.53 1.52 -2.67
C LEU A 185 -13.00 1.09 -2.82
N ASN A 186 -13.96 1.93 -2.45
CA ASN A 186 -15.38 1.64 -2.63
C ASN A 186 -15.72 1.40 -4.11
N ASN A 187 -15.21 2.22 -5.03
CA ASN A 187 -15.45 2.05 -6.46
C ASN A 187 -15.05 0.67 -7.00
N LEU A 188 -14.02 0.05 -6.43
CA LEU A 188 -13.63 -1.32 -6.79
C LEU A 188 -14.38 -2.37 -5.96
N HIS A 189 -14.57 -2.14 -4.68
CA HIS A 189 -15.28 -3.08 -3.81
C HIS A 189 -16.74 -3.27 -4.23
N GLU A 190 -17.39 -2.26 -4.81
CA GLU A 190 -18.72 -2.41 -5.41
C GLU A 190 -18.75 -3.41 -6.56
N LYS A 191 -17.63 -3.56 -7.31
CA LYS A 191 -17.50 -4.54 -8.40
C LYS A 191 -17.05 -5.92 -7.89
N TYR A 192 -16.27 -5.96 -6.81
CA TYR A 192 -15.60 -7.12 -6.25
C TYR A 192 -16.00 -7.29 -4.78
N ILE A 193 -17.30 -7.44 -4.54
CA ILE A 193 -17.90 -7.38 -3.19
C ILE A 193 -17.43 -8.49 -2.25
N ASP A 194 -17.02 -9.63 -2.80
CA ASP A 194 -16.54 -10.79 -2.04
C ASP A 194 -15.06 -10.67 -1.61
N VAL A 195 -14.36 -9.65 -2.11
CA VAL A 195 -12.95 -9.41 -1.74
C VAL A 195 -12.87 -8.81 -0.34
N ILE A 196 -12.36 -9.58 0.61
CA ILE A 196 -12.15 -9.17 2.01
C ILE A 196 -10.73 -8.66 2.29
N ALA A 197 -9.76 -8.95 1.42
CA ALA A 197 -8.37 -8.54 1.55
C ALA A 197 -8.18 -7.14 0.96
N ILE A 198 -8.29 -6.10 1.80
CA ILE A 198 -8.20 -4.70 1.40
C ILE A 198 -7.03 -4.04 2.12
N TYR A 199 -6.11 -3.41 1.35
CA TYR A 199 -4.87 -2.85 1.85
C TYR A 199 -4.69 -1.37 1.50
N VAL A 200 -4.13 -0.62 2.45
CA VAL A 200 -3.73 0.79 2.25
C VAL A 200 -2.30 0.96 2.75
N ASP A 201 -1.44 1.65 1.98
CA ASP A 201 -0.15 2.11 2.51
C ASP A 201 -0.41 3.11 3.63
N GLN A 202 0.04 2.75 4.85
CA GLN A 202 -0.34 3.45 6.06
C GLN A 202 0.31 4.83 6.12
N PHE A 203 -0.50 5.88 6.15
CA PHE A 203 -0.07 7.27 6.33
C PHE A 203 -0.53 7.89 7.66
N VAL A 204 -1.54 7.30 8.30
CA VAL A 204 -2.02 7.64 9.65
C VAL A 204 -2.45 6.36 10.37
N SER A 205 -2.75 6.41 11.67
CA SER A 205 -3.34 5.27 12.36
C SER A 205 -4.74 4.96 11.81
N GLU A 206 -5.17 3.70 11.92
CA GLU A 206 -6.51 3.25 11.51
C GLU A 206 -7.61 4.10 12.15
N GLU A 207 -7.53 4.32 13.47
CA GLU A 207 -8.47 5.17 14.20
C GLU A 207 -8.54 6.57 13.58
N LYS A 208 -7.38 7.17 13.28
CA LYS A 208 -7.30 8.52 12.69
C LYS A 208 -7.87 8.55 11.27
N TYR A 209 -7.60 7.52 10.46
CA TYR A 209 -8.18 7.38 9.13
C TYR A 209 -9.71 7.43 9.19
N TYR A 210 -10.31 6.57 10.02
CA TYR A 210 -11.77 6.53 10.15
C TYR A 210 -12.36 7.79 10.78
N SER A 211 -11.62 8.51 11.62
CA SER A 211 -12.08 9.79 12.19
C SER A 211 -12.24 10.90 11.14
N TYR A 212 -11.56 10.82 10.00
CA TYR A 212 -11.70 11.75 8.89
C TYR A 212 -12.90 11.47 7.99
N LEU A 213 -13.50 10.29 8.07
CA LEU A 213 -14.61 9.89 7.23
C LEU A 213 -15.95 10.22 7.87
N SER A 214 -16.87 10.82 7.11
CA SER A 214 -18.23 11.12 7.52
C SER A 214 -19.22 10.22 6.80
N LYS A 215 -20.20 9.68 7.53
CA LYS A 215 -21.30 8.89 6.94
C LYS A 215 -22.18 9.69 5.96
N LYS A 216 -22.07 11.02 5.97
CA LYS A 216 -22.85 11.89 5.08
C LYS A 216 -22.28 11.97 3.67
N ASP A 217 -20.99 11.69 3.51
CA ASP A 217 -20.29 11.92 2.25
C ASP A 217 -20.25 10.68 1.38
N GLU A 218 -20.06 9.48 1.95
CA GLU A 218 -19.93 8.21 1.23
C GLU A 218 -20.08 7.00 2.17
N PRO A 219 -20.34 5.79 1.62
CA PRO A 219 -20.17 4.56 2.37
C PRO A 219 -18.74 4.46 2.93
N ILE A 220 -18.62 4.17 4.22
CA ILE A 220 -17.33 3.97 4.86
C ILE A 220 -16.95 2.50 4.74
N LEU A 221 -15.95 2.19 3.91
CA LEU A 221 -15.42 0.84 3.75
C LEU A 221 -14.70 0.43 5.04
N LYS A 222 -15.05 -0.75 5.56
CA LYS A 222 -14.49 -1.33 6.78
C LYS A 222 -13.61 -2.54 6.44
N GLY A 223 -12.83 -3.01 7.40
CA GLY A 223 -11.96 -4.17 7.22
C GLY A 223 -10.67 -3.88 6.44
N ILE A 224 -10.30 -2.60 6.30
CA ILE A 224 -9.05 -2.20 5.64
C ILE A 224 -7.86 -2.54 6.54
N SER A 225 -6.85 -3.19 5.98
CA SER A 225 -5.56 -3.44 6.62
C SER A 225 -4.57 -2.33 6.28
N PHE A 226 -4.19 -1.54 7.28
CA PHE A 226 -3.20 -0.47 7.16
C PHE A 226 -1.81 -1.02 7.45
N LYS A 227 -0.90 -0.93 6.48
CA LYS A 227 0.48 -1.44 6.62
C LYS A 227 1.47 -0.46 6.02
N THR A 228 2.49 -0.10 6.77
CA THR A 228 3.60 0.70 6.26
C THR A 228 4.38 -0.08 5.21
N LYS A 229 4.80 0.59 4.14
CA LYS A 229 5.47 0.01 2.97
C LYS A 229 4.58 -1.04 2.28
N GLY A 230 3.29 -0.74 2.18
CA GLY A 230 2.31 -1.62 1.56
C GLY A 230 2.66 -1.97 0.11
N GLU A 231 3.22 -1.03 -0.64
CA GLU A 231 3.70 -1.20 -2.02
C GLU A 231 4.81 -2.25 -2.18
N SER A 232 5.55 -2.56 -1.09
CA SER A 232 6.59 -3.60 -1.09
C SER A 232 6.09 -4.95 -0.58
N ARG A 233 4.81 -5.05 -0.21
CA ARG A 233 4.23 -6.25 0.41
C ARG A 233 3.03 -6.78 -0.37
N PHE A 234 2.17 -5.91 -0.85
CA PHE A 234 0.88 -6.27 -1.45
C PHE A 234 0.87 -5.93 -2.93
N PRO A 235 0.67 -6.92 -3.82
CA PRO A 235 0.64 -6.70 -5.27
C PRO A 235 -0.36 -5.62 -5.69
N SER A 236 -1.54 -5.57 -5.05
CA SER A 236 -2.54 -4.55 -5.34
C SER A 236 -2.05 -3.14 -4.99
N VAL A 237 -1.37 -2.95 -3.86
CA VAL A 237 -0.79 -1.65 -3.49
C VAL A 237 0.37 -1.28 -4.43
N ALA A 238 1.24 -2.26 -4.78
CA ALA A 238 2.33 -2.04 -5.73
C ALA A 238 1.81 -1.59 -7.11
N LEU A 239 0.78 -2.26 -7.63
CA LEU A 239 0.14 -1.89 -8.89
C LEU A 239 -0.48 -0.49 -8.80
N ALA A 240 -1.23 -0.20 -7.71
CA ALA A 240 -1.83 1.10 -7.48
C ALA A 240 -0.77 2.22 -7.47
N SER A 241 0.36 1.99 -6.82
CA SER A 241 1.51 2.92 -6.76
C SER A 241 2.06 3.25 -8.15
N VAL A 242 2.29 2.21 -8.99
CA VAL A 242 2.81 2.40 -10.35
C VAL A 242 1.80 3.12 -11.26
N ILE A 243 0.52 2.74 -11.20
CA ILE A 243 -0.54 3.41 -11.98
C ILE A 243 -0.71 4.86 -11.51
N ALA A 244 -0.65 5.13 -10.19
CA ALA A 244 -0.70 6.49 -9.66
C ALA A 244 0.46 7.34 -10.18
N ARG A 245 1.69 6.81 -10.14
CA ARG A 245 2.87 7.50 -10.69
C ARG A 245 2.76 7.73 -12.19
N TYR A 246 2.29 6.74 -12.95
CA TYR A 246 2.05 6.91 -14.38
C TYR A 246 1.04 8.03 -14.67
N ALA A 247 -0.11 8.01 -13.99
CA ALA A 247 -1.12 9.06 -14.13
C ALA A 247 -0.56 10.45 -13.76
N PHE A 248 0.27 10.52 -12.73
CA PHE A 248 0.92 11.75 -12.28
C PHE A 248 1.89 12.32 -13.33
N LEU A 249 2.66 11.45 -13.98
CA LEU A 249 3.53 11.84 -15.09
C LEU A 249 2.73 12.40 -16.27
N LEU A 250 1.59 11.79 -16.59
CA LEU A 250 0.70 12.29 -17.64
C LEU A 250 0.07 13.65 -17.26
N GLU A 251 -0.27 13.88 -16.01
CA GLU A 251 -0.76 15.20 -15.57
C GLU A 251 0.34 16.28 -15.66
N LYS A 252 1.59 15.92 -15.33
CA LYS A 252 2.74 16.81 -15.56
C LYS A 252 2.87 17.16 -17.05
N ASP A 253 2.87 16.16 -17.91
CA ASP A 253 3.02 16.39 -19.37
C ASP A 253 1.94 17.32 -19.92
N LYS A 254 0.68 17.16 -19.47
CA LYS A 254 -0.41 18.07 -19.84
C LYS A 254 -0.18 19.50 -19.40
N LEU A 255 0.37 19.70 -18.17
CA LEU A 255 0.71 21.03 -17.70
C LEU A 255 1.89 21.61 -18.47
N ASP A 256 2.94 20.80 -18.72
CA ASP A 256 4.10 21.21 -19.48
C ASP A 256 3.70 21.67 -20.89
N GLU A 257 2.87 20.89 -21.58
CA GLU A 257 2.36 21.20 -22.92
C GLU A 257 1.47 22.46 -22.90
N LYS A 258 0.49 22.50 -21.97
CA LYS A 258 -0.47 23.61 -21.89
C LYS A 258 0.20 24.97 -21.70
N TYR A 259 1.24 25.01 -20.86
CA TYR A 259 1.89 26.28 -20.50
C TYR A 259 3.24 26.49 -21.23
N GLY A 260 3.74 25.49 -21.94
CA GLY A 260 5.06 25.54 -22.58
C GLY A 260 6.20 25.71 -21.56
N LEU A 261 6.11 25.07 -20.40
CA LEU A 261 7.04 25.15 -19.28
C LEU A 261 7.31 23.75 -18.73
N ASP A 262 8.47 23.50 -18.13
CA ASP A 262 8.81 22.23 -17.46
C ASP A 262 8.48 22.35 -15.97
N PHE A 263 7.31 21.84 -15.55
CA PHE A 263 6.84 21.89 -14.17
C PHE A 263 7.69 21.01 -13.26
N PRO A 264 8.33 21.57 -12.21
CA PRO A 264 9.17 20.78 -11.32
C PRO A 264 8.35 19.89 -10.38
N PHE A 265 8.89 18.71 -10.08
CA PHE A 265 8.39 17.87 -9.00
C PHE A 265 8.73 18.41 -7.63
N GLY A 266 7.88 18.10 -6.65
CA GLY A 266 8.08 18.40 -5.25
C GLY A 266 7.81 19.85 -4.88
N ALA A 267 8.38 20.27 -3.74
CA ALA A 267 8.25 21.61 -3.17
C ALA A 267 9.60 22.18 -2.68
N GLY A 268 10.69 21.73 -3.29
CA GLY A 268 12.04 22.15 -2.97
C GLY A 268 12.47 23.43 -3.71
N LYS A 269 13.78 23.70 -3.72
CA LYS A 269 14.39 24.89 -4.32
C LYS A 269 13.99 25.12 -5.79
N LYS A 270 13.92 24.05 -6.60
CA LYS A 270 13.48 24.16 -7.99
C LYS A 270 12.04 24.68 -8.12
N ALA A 271 11.16 24.28 -7.19
CA ALA A 271 9.79 24.78 -7.16
C ALA A 271 9.73 26.29 -6.77
N ASP A 272 10.60 26.73 -5.84
CA ASP A 272 10.70 28.15 -5.48
C ASP A 272 11.21 29.00 -6.67
N GLU A 273 12.24 28.53 -7.37
CA GLU A 273 12.82 29.20 -8.54
C GLU A 273 11.82 29.29 -9.71
N PHE A 274 11.04 28.24 -9.94
CA PHE A 274 10.03 28.15 -10.97
C PHE A 274 8.82 29.08 -10.73
N LYS A 275 8.55 29.44 -9.49
CA LYS A 275 7.41 30.29 -9.08
C LYS A 275 7.34 31.58 -9.89
N LYS A 276 8.46 32.31 -9.99
CA LYS A 276 8.51 33.59 -10.71
C LYS A 276 8.22 33.38 -12.19
N VAL A 277 8.85 32.40 -12.80
CA VAL A 277 8.65 32.08 -14.24
C VAL A 277 7.19 31.77 -14.54
N LEU A 278 6.55 30.96 -13.69
CA LEU A 278 5.14 30.62 -13.87
C LEU A 278 4.24 31.84 -13.66
N LEU A 279 4.46 32.60 -12.58
CA LEU A 279 3.65 33.77 -12.25
C LEU A 279 3.72 34.84 -13.34
N ASP A 280 4.91 35.11 -13.89
CA ASP A 280 5.11 36.05 -15.00
C ASP A 280 4.41 35.56 -16.29
N LYS A 281 4.33 34.24 -16.49
CA LYS A 281 3.69 33.62 -17.67
C LYS A 281 2.17 33.65 -17.64
N VAL A 282 1.57 33.31 -16.49
CA VAL A 282 0.12 33.03 -16.40
C VAL A 282 -0.67 34.10 -15.61
N GLY A 283 0.01 34.98 -14.89
CA GLY A 283 -0.61 35.95 -13.98
C GLY A 283 -1.11 35.33 -12.66
N PRO A 284 -1.51 36.18 -11.69
CA PRO A 284 -1.80 35.73 -10.33
C PRO A 284 -3.05 34.85 -10.22
N ASP A 285 -4.08 35.09 -11.01
CA ASP A 285 -5.33 34.34 -10.90
C ASP A 285 -5.17 32.89 -11.34
N GLU A 286 -4.53 32.68 -12.48
CA GLU A 286 -4.28 31.31 -12.98
C GLU A 286 -3.19 30.62 -12.13
N PHE A 287 -2.15 31.35 -11.72
CA PHE A 287 -1.15 30.84 -10.77
C PHE A 287 -1.80 30.25 -9.51
N ASN A 288 -2.76 30.96 -8.91
CA ASN A 288 -3.47 30.51 -7.71
C ASN A 288 -4.24 29.20 -7.87
N LYS A 289 -4.64 28.84 -9.10
CA LYS A 289 -5.28 27.56 -9.43
C LYS A 289 -4.28 26.42 -9.60
N LEU A 290 -3.04 26.76 -9.96
CA LEU A 290 -1.99 25.80 -10.30
C LEU A 290 -1.16 25.35 -9.09
N VAL A 291 -1.28 26.03 -7.95
CA VAL A 291 -0.45 25.75 -6.77
C VAL A 291 -1.28 25.36 -5.54
N LYS A 292 -0.67 24.59 -4.64
CA LYS A 292 -1.25 24.30 -3.32
C LYS A 292 -0.91 25.44 -2.35
N LYS A 293 -1.87 26.31 -2.07
CA LYS A 293 -1.68 27.57 -1.32
C LYS A 293 -1.20 27.40 0.12
N ASN A 294 -1.43 26.26 0.76
CA ASN A 294 -0.98 25.98 2.11
C ASN A 294 0.49 25.53 2.21
N PHE A 295 1.20 25.42 1.08
CA PHE A 295 2.63 25.12 1.06
C PHE A 295 3.46 26.37 1.37
N LYS A 296 4.61 26.18 2.05
CA LYS A 296 5.53 27.29 2.38
C LYS A 296 6.00 28.06 1.14
N ASN A 297 6.10 27.37 0.00
CA ASN A 297 6.47 27.96 -1.30
C ASN A 297 5.51 29.07 -1.75
N TYR A 298 4.23 29.00 -1.35
CA TYR A 298 3.25 30.02 -1.71
C TYR A 298 3.57 31.38 -1.06
N PHE A 299 4.10 31.38 0.16
CA PHE A 299 4.36 32.57 0.98
C PHE A 299 5.79 33.12 0.79
N LYS A 300 6.67 32.44 0.09
CA LYS A 300 8.00 32.91 -0.31
C LYS A 300 7.87 33.76 -1.56
#